data_d349ce149de0fe652d970240caffb5e8
#
_entry.id   d349ce149de0fe652d970240caffb5e8
#
_cell.length_a   1.000
_cell.length_b   1.000
_cell.length_c   1.000
_cell.angle_alpha   90.00
_cell.angle_beta   90.00
_cell.angle_gamma   90.00
#
_symmetry.space_group_name_H-M   'P 1'
#
loop_
_entity.id
_entity.type
_entity.pdbx_description
1 polymer ?
#
loop_
_entity_poly.entity_id
_entity_poly.type
_entity_poly.pdbx_seq_one_letter_code
_entity_poly.pdbx_strand_id
1 'polypeptide(L)'
;MKATLLVVAAASALQPPRTARPLSKLHAAPAPAWVAGACLTGIAWKPVVTKAMDDWYDNAANDFRRPAWAPPRKWFPPIWRVNYFLIGWAASRKAAVGGLPSIAWVHYALNMCWAPLFFHYRRLRAAFVLNVGLVATLVAALPSFAEANAASLLAPYLGWLAFATALSLQIARLNPAGVLMKPSTGAWRSACDSKGVVSWYDFGVRL
;
A
#
# COMPACT_ATOMS: atom_id res chain seq x y z
N MET A 1 -10.77 -28.47 -20.29
CA MET A 1 -9.85 -28.76 -19.17
C MET A 1 -8.55 -29.49 -19.58
N LYS A 2 -8.52 -30.42 -20.55
CA LYS A 2 -7.27 -31.10 -20.93
C LYS A 2 -6.25 -30.22 -21.68
N ALA A 3 -6.69 -29.24 -22.46
CA ALA A 3 -5.79 -28.35 -23.21
C ALA A 3 -5.02 -27.36 -22.30
N THR A 4 -5.63 -26.88 -21.22
CA THR A 4 -4.99 -25.95 -20.29
C THR A 4 -3.87 -26.61 -19.47
N LEU A 5 -4.03 -27.90 -19.13
CA LEU A 5 -3.01 -28.68 -18.44
C LEU A 5 -1.76 -28.94 -19.33
N LEU A 6 -1.97 -29.13 -20.64
CA LEU A 6 -0.87 -29.33 -21.59
C LEU A 6 -0.01 -28.06 -21.79
N VAL A 7 -0.63 -26.87 -21.80
CA VAL A 7 0.09 -25.59 -21.92
C VAL A 7 0.94 -25.30 -20.68
N VAL A 8 0.43 -25.62 -19.49
CA VAL A 8 1.18 -25.44 -18.23
C VAL A 8 2.36 -26.42 -18.15
N ALA A 9 2.17 -27.68 -18.59
CA ALA A 9 3.24 -28.67 -18.62
C ALA A 9 4.33 -28.33 -19.66
N ALA A 10 3.96 -27.80 -20.83
CA ALA A 10 4.92 -27.38 -21.86
C ALA A 10 5.73 -26.14 -21.43
N ALA A 11 5.11 -25.20 -20.73
CA ALA A 11 5.81 -24.02 -20.18
C ALA A 11 6.83 -24.40 -19.09
N SER A 12 6.55 -25.45 -18.31
CA SER A 12 7.52 -25.99 -17.31
C SER A 12 8.71 -26.73 -17.95
N ALA A 13 8.53 -27.31 -19.11
CA ALA A 13 9.60 -28.05 -19.83
C ALA A 13 10.61 -27.13 -20.56
N LEU A 14 10.24 -25.86 -20.79
CA LEU A 14 11.10 -24.88 -21.47
C LEU A 14 11.94 -24.03 -20.50
N GLN A 15 11.90 -24.30 -19.19
CA GLN A 15 12.78 -23.61 -18.26
C GLN A 15 14.21 -24.19 -18.37
N PRO A 16 15.23 -23.33 -18.58
CA PRO A 16 16.61 -23.81 -18.57
C PRO A 16 16.93 -24.47 -17.22
N PRO A 17 17.83 -25.49 -17.19
CA PRO A 17 18.18 -26.17 -15.95
C PRO A 17 18.58 -25.13 -14.89
N ARG A 18 17.95 -25.21 -13.72
CA ARG A 18 18.29 -24.35 -12.60
C ARG A 18 19.72 -24.67 -12.18
N THR A 19 20.69 -23.91 -12.70
CA THR A 19 22.07 -23.98 -12.20
C THR A 19 22.04 -23.77 -10.68
N ALA A 20 22.73 -24.64 -9.95
CA ALA A 20 22.82 -24.59 -8.49
C ALA A 20 23.24 -23.17 -8.05
N ARG A 21 22.34 -22.48 -7.35
CA ARG A 21 22.55 -21.09 -6.94
C ARG A 21 23.65 -21.05 -5.88
N PRO A 22 24.67 -20.19 -6.02
CA PRO A 22 25.70 -20.08 -5.00
C PRO A 22 25.07 -19.61 -3.68
N LEU A 23 25.19 -20.42 -2.63
CA LEU A 23 24.63 -20.17 -1.29
C LEU A 23 25.06 -18.82 -0.72
N SER A 24 26.24 -18.32 -1.10
CA SER A 24 26.74 -17.00 -0.69
C SER A 24 25.81 -15.84 -1.09
N LYS A 25 25.10 -15.93 -2.23
CA LYS A 25 24.16 -14.90 -2.66
C LYS A 25 22.85 -14.89 -1.84
N LEU A 26 22.48 -16.02 -1.26
CA LEU A 26 21.26 -16.14 -0.46
C LEU A 26 21.36 -15.51 0.93
N HIS A 27 22.60 -15.37 1.43
CA HIS A 27 22.89 -14.79 2.76
C HIS A 27 23.61 -13.44 2.67
N ALA A 28 23.75 -12.88 1.46
CA ALA A 28 24.36 -11.58 1.28
C ALA A 28 23.60 -10.47 2.04
N ALA A 29 24.34 -9.49 2.54
CA ALA A 29 23.77 -8.27 3.08
C ALA A 29 22.89 -7.56 2.02
N PRO A 30 21.87 -6.79 2.45
CA PRO A 30 21.01 -6.08 1.50
C PRO A 30 21.81 -5.09 0.65
N ALA A 31 21.58 -5.09 -0.67
CA ALA A 31 22.20 -4.09 -1.53
C ALA A 31 21.60 -2.70 -1.19
N PRO A 32 22.45 -1.70 -0.87
CA PRO A 32 21.99 -0.39 -0.36
C PRO A 32 20.97 0.29 -1.25
N ALA A 33 21.12 0.17 -2.58
CA ALA A 33 20.21 0.78 -3.55
C ALA A 33 18.76 0.32 -3.41
N TRP A 34 18.51 -0.97 -3.14
CA TRP A 34 17.16 -1.51 -2.95
C TRP A 34 16.54 -1.03 -1.65
N VAL A 35 17.32 -0.99 -0.57
CA VAL A 35 16.85 -0.49 0.73
C VAL A 35 16.59 1.01 0.64
N ALA A 36 17.50 1.78 0.06
CA ALA A 36 17.33 3.22 -0.13
C ALA A 36 16.10 3.54 -0.98
N GLY A 37 15.91 2.84 -2.12
CA GLY A 37 14.74 3.01 -2.97
C GLY A 37 13.43 2.75 -2.24
N ALA A 38 13.35 1.68 -1.47
CA ALA A 38 12.16 1.38 -0.65
C ALA A 38 11.92 2.45 0.42
N CYS A 39 12.96 2.91 1.12
CA CYS A 39 12.85 3.96 2.15
C CYS A 39 12.45 5.32 1.56
N LEU A 40 12.99 5.70 0.40
CA LEU A 40 12.65 6.94 -0.30
C LEU A 40 11.16 7.00 -0.66
N THR A 41 10.55 5.86 -0.96
CA THR A 41 9.11 5.74 -1.19
C THR A 41 8.28 6.28 -0.01
N GLY A 42 8.63 5.88 1.21
CA GLY A 42 7.95 6.37 2.43
C GLY A 42 8.16 7.86 2.67
N ILE A 43 9.34 8.38 2.29
CA ILE A 43 9.66 9.80 2.44
C ILE A 43 8.84 10.64 1.45
N ALA A 44 8.63 10.17 0.22
CA ALA A 44 7.90 10.90 -0.81
C ALA A 44 6.47 11.26 -0.38
N TRP A 45 5.79 10.38 0.37
CA TRP A 45 4.42 10.62 0.83
C TRP A 45 4.33 11.36 2.18
N LYS A 46 5.45 11.56 2.88
CA LYS A 46 5.46 12.20 4.20
C LYS A 46 4.72 13.55 4.22
N PRO A 47 4.92 14.50 3.30
CA PRO A 47 4.21 15.78 3.33
C PRO A 47 2.69 15.62 3.24
N VAL A 48 2.21 14.77 2.32
CA VAL A 48 0.78 14.51 2.12
C VAL A 48 0.15 13.89 3.36
N VAL A 49 0.81 12.87 3.92
CA VAL A 49 0.34 12.16 5.11
C VAL A 49 0.35 13.08 6.32
N THR A 50 1.43 13.84 6.56
CA THR A 50 1.54 14.75 7.70
C THR A 50 0.45 15.82 7.64
N LYS A 51 0.29 16.46 6.49
CA LYS A 51 -0.77 17.47 6.30
C LYS A 51 -2.16 16.88 6.57
N ALA A 52 -2.47 15.72 6.03
CA ALA A 52 -3.78 15.10 6.24
C ALA A 52 -4.00 14.66 7.69
N MET A 53 -2.94 14.19 8.38
CA MET A 53 -3.01 13.87 9.82
C MET A 53 -3.40 15.11 10.64
N ASP A 54 -2.81 16.26 10.34
CA ASP A 54 -3.08 17.50 11.06
C ASP A 54 -4.44 18.11 10.66
N ASP A 55 -4.77 18.08 9.36
CA ASP A 55 -5.98 18.71 8.84
C ASP A 55 -7.27 17.98 9.25
N TRP A 56 -7.28 16.65 9.22
CA TRP A 56 -8.53 15.91 9.37
C TRP A 56 -8.44 14.57 10.12
N TYR A 57 -7.33 13.81 10.03
CA TYR A 57 -7.28 12.46 10.59
C TYR A 57 -7.20 12.45 12.12
N ASP A 58 -6.39 13.35 12.72
CA ASP A 58 -6.23 13.49 14.17
C ASP A 58 -6.99 14.72 14.75
N ASN A 59 -7.65 15.51 13.90
CA ASN A 59 -8.32 16.72 14.33
C ASN A 59 -9.67 16.40 14.96
N ALA A 60 -9.79 16.64 16.27
CA ALA A 60 -11.00 16.38 17.04
C ALA A 60 -12.18 17.27 16.65
N ALA A 61 -11.95 18.39 15.94
CA ALA A 61 -13.02 19.26 15.44
C ALA A 61 -13.77 18.70 14.24
N ASN A 62 -13.27 17.59 13.67
CA ASN A 62 -13.91 16.90 12.55
C ASN A 62 -14.82 15.78 13.02
N ASP A 63 -15.87 15.51 12.25
CA ASP A 63 -16.74 14.35 12.47
C ASP A 63 -16.07 13.01 12.10
N PHE A 64 -14.77 13.00 11.82
CA PHE A 64 -14.03 11.79 11.45
C PHE A 64 -13.90 10.84 12.64
N ARG A 65 -14.34 9.60 12.45
CA ARG A 65 -14.37 8.57 13.50
C ARG A 65 -13.33 7.50 13.24
N ARG A 66 -12.54 7.18 14.27
CA ARG A 66 -11.59 6.06 14.27
C ARG A 66 -12.07 5.00 15.26
N PRO A 67 -11.81 3.69 14.99
CA PRO A 67 -12.07 2.66 15.98
C PRO A 67 -11.18 2.88 17.22
N ALA A 68 -11.68 2.49 18.40
CA ALA A 68 -10.95 2.66 19.67
C ALA A 68 -9.59 1.93 19.69
N TRP A 69 -9.45 0.86 18.89
CA TRP A 69 -8.20 0.10 18.76
C TRP A 69 -7.25 0.66 17.69
N ALA A 70 -7.57 1.78 17.03
CA ALA A 70 -6.66 2.42 16.08
C ALA A 70 -5.34 2.83 16.77
N PRO A 71 -4.18 2.49 16.21
CA PRO A 71 -2.91 2.80 16.85
C PRO A 71 -2.69 4.33 16.89
N PRO A 72 -2.05 4.84 17.95
CA PRO A 72 -1.63 6.23 18.00
C PRO A 72 -0.69 6.58 16.84
N ARG A 73 -0.78 7.82 16.34
CA ARG A 73 0.03 8.36 15.22
C ARG A 73 1.52 8.04 15.33
N LYS A 74 2.07 8.10 16.55
CA LYS A 74 3.51 7.87 16.81
C LYS A 74 4.02 6.50 16.38
N TRP A 75 3.15 5.49 16.23
CA TRP A 75 3.53 4.13 15.84
C TRP A 75 3.69 3.94 14.33
N PHE A 76 3.04 4.76 13.51
CA PHE A 76 3.11 4.61 12.05
C PHE A 76 4.53 4.80 11.49
N PRO A 77 5.30 5.87 11.85
CA PRO A 77 6.63 6.06 11.27
C PRO A 77 7.63 4.94 11.58
N PRO A 78 7.76 4.41 12.82
CA PRO A 78 8.69 3.31 13.09
C PRO A 78 8.28 2.01 12.38
N ILE A 79 6.98 1.67 12.34
CA ILE A 79 6.48 0.47 11.66
C ILE A 79 6.81 0.54 10.17
N TRP A 80 6.56 1.68 9.51
CA TRP A 80 6.86 1.83 8.10
C TRP A 80 8.35 1.82 7.80
N ARG A 81 9.20 2.37 8.68
CA ARG A 81 10.67 2.28 8.52
C ARG A 81 11.15 0.84 8.50
N VAL A 82 10.68 0.03 9.45
CA VAL A 82 11.01 -1.41 9.51
C VAL A 82 10.49 -2.13 8.25
N ASN A 83 9.25 -1.90 7.86
CA ASN A 83 8.67 -2.52 6.68
C ASN A 83 9.44 -2.17 5.40
N TYR A 84 9.75 -0.89 5.16
CA TYR A 84 10.51 -0.48 3.98
C TYR A 84 11.93 -1.08 3.96
N PHE A 85 12.59 -1.16 5.11
CA PHE A 85 13.88 -1.82 5.22
C PHE A 85 13.78 -3.30 4.82
N LEU A 86 12.82 -4.03 5.37
CA LEU A 86 12.62 -5.45 5.10
C LEU A 86 12.18 -5.71 3.65
N ILE A 87 11.31 -4.88 3.09
CA ILE A 87 10.91 -4.91 1.68
C ILE A 87 12.12 -4.73 0.77
N GLY A 88 12.94 -3.71 1.03
CA GLY A 88 14.16 -3.45 0.27
C GLY A 88 15.16 -4.60 0.36
N TRP A 89 15.30 -5.22 1.54
CA TRP A 89 16.15 -6.38 1.72
C TRP A 89 15.61 -7.60 0.96
N ALA A 90 14.32 -7.89 1.06
CA ALA A 90 13.70 -8.97 0.29
C ALA A 90 13.86 -8.77 -1.23
N ALA A 91 13.63 -7.54 -1.71
CA ALA A 91 13.83 -7.18 -3.11
C ALA A 91 15.27 -7.37 -3.56
N SER A 92 16.26 -6.96 -2.74
CA SER A 92 17.68 -7.18 -2.99
C SER A 92 18.03 -8.66 -3.17
N ARG A 93 17.55 -9.52 -2.25
CA ARG A 93 17.77 -10.97 -2.35
C ARG A 93 17.15 -11.55 -3.62
N LYS A 94 15.91 -11.17 -3.92
CA LYS A 94 15.23 -11.66 -5.12
C LYS A 94 15.90 -11.18 -6.41
N ALA A 95 16.34 -9.92 -6.45
CA ALA A 95 17.07 -9.37 -7.58
C ALA A 95 18.38 -10.11 -7.87
N ALA A 96 19.10 -10.54 -6.81
CA ALA A 96 20.35 -11.29 -6.94
C ALA A 96 20.20 -12.69 -7.55
N VAL A 97 18.98 -13.25 -7.58
CA VAL A 97 18.75 -14.64 -8.01
C VAL A 97 17.79 -14.78 -9.21
N GLY A 98 17.46 -13.71 -9.88
CA GLY A 98 16.62 -13.80 -11.10
C GLY A 98 15.68 -12.64 -11.34
N GLY A 99 15.85 -11.52 -10.60
CA GLY A 99 15.02 -10.33 -10.75
C GLY A 99 13.69 -10.41 -10.01
N LEU A 100 13.02 -9.27 -9.93
CA LEU A 100 11.71 -9.17 -9.31
C LEU A 100 10.61 -9.66 -10.27
N PRO A 101 9.61 -10.43 -9.79
CA PRO A 101 8.48 -10.82 -10.62
C PRO A 101 7.60 -9.61 -10.94
N SER A 102 6.92 -9.63 -12.08
CA SER A 102 6.03 -8.54 -12.51
C SER A 102 4.97 -8.20 -11.46
N ILE A 103 4.45 -9.20 -10.75
CA ILE A 103 3.47 -8.99 -9.66
C ILE A 103 4.03 -8.14 -8.51
N ALA A 104 5.33 -8.18 -8.24
CA ALA A 104 5.95 -7.32 -7.22
C ALA A 104 5.96 -5.85 -7.65
N TRP A 105 6.13 -5.57 -8.94
CA TRP A 105 6.02 -4.21 -9.48
C TRP A 105 4.60 -3.69 -9.48
N VAL A 106 3.61 -4.56 -9.80
CA VAL A 106 2.19 -4.23 -9.67
C VAL A 106 1.86 -3.91 -8.20
N HIS A 107 2.29 -4.75 -7.27
CA HIS A 107 2.13 -4.50 -5.83
C HIS A 107 2.72 -3.16 -5.41
N TYR A 108 3.93 -2.85 -5.86
CA TYR A 108 4.60 -1.58 -5.56
C TYR A 108 3.81 -0.38 -6.09
N ALA A 109 3.34 -0.44 -7.33
CA ALA A 109 2.51 0.62 -7.91
C ALA A 109 1.21 0.85 -7.13
N LEU A 110 0.51 -0.23 -6.75
CA LEU A 110 -0.68 -0.16 -5.91
C LEU A 110 -0.37 0.46 -4.53
N ASN A 111 0.76 0.08 -3.93
CA ASN A 111 1.19 0.64 -2.64
C ASN A 111 1.41 2.16 -2.73
N MET A 112 1.96 2.65 -3.85
CA MET A 112 2.13 4.09 -4.08
C MET A 112 0.82 4.85 -4.18
N CYS A 113 -0.24 4.22 -4.67
CA CYS A 113 -1.55 4.83 -4.82
C CYS A 113 -2.33 4.92 -3.49
N TRP A 114 -1.96 4.13 -2.47
CA TRP A 114 -2.76 4.04 -1.26
C TRP A 114 -2.78 5.34 -0.44
N ALA A 115 -1.61 5.93 -0.19
CA ALA A 115 -1.51 7.14 0.64
C ALA A 115 -2.27 8.34 0.03
N PRO A 116 -2.12 8.68 -1.27
CA PRO A 116 -2.93 9.72 -1.86
C PRO A 116 -4.42 9.38 -1.85
N LEU A 117 -4.81 8.13 -2.12
CA LEU A 117 -6.20 7.71 -2.16
C LEU A 117 -6.88 7.88 -0.79
N PHE A 118 -6.21 7.46 0.27
CA PHE A 118 -6.73 7.56 1.64
C PHE A 118 -6.64 8.99 2.17
N PHE A 119 -5.47 9.61 2.14
CA PHE A 119 -5.21 10.87 2.85
C PHE A 119 -5.59 12.10 2.03
N HIS A 120 -5.28 12.14 0.75
CA HIS A 120 -5.56 13.32 -0.09
C HIS A 120 -6.99 13.29 -0.62
N TYR A 121 -7.38 12.20 -1.30
CA TYR A 121 -8.71 12.09 -1.90
C TYR A 121 -9.79 11.65 -0.92
N ARG A 122 -9.43 11.21 0.29
CA ARG A 122 -10.36 10.73 1.33
C ARG A 122 -11.32 9.65 0.85
N ARG A 123 -10.91 8.83 -0.13
CA ARG A 123 -11.69 7.74 -0.71
C ARG A 123 -11.55 6.47 0.14
N LEU A 124 -12.13 6.49 1.36
CA LEU A 124 -11.91 5.45 2.37
C LEU A 124 -12.28 4.04 1.91
N ARG A 125 -13.43 3.90 1.20
CA ARG A 125 -13.86 2.60 0.66
C ARG A 125 -12.90 2.10 -0.44
N ALA A 126 -12.48 2.98 -1.34
CA ALA A 126 -11.53 2.63 -2.39
C ALA A 126 -10.15 2.28 -1.80
N ALA A 127 -9.70 2.99 -0.76
CA ALA A 127 -8.47 2.67 -0.03
C ALA A 127 -8.55 1.30 0.66
N PHE A 128 -9.72 0.91 1.21
CA PHE A 128 -9.94 -0.43 1.73
C PHE A 128 -9.81 -1.49 0.62
N VAL A 129 -10.50 -1.31 -0.53
CA VAL A 129 -10.41 -2.24 -1.66
C VAL A 129 -8.97 -2.35 -2.17
N LEU A 130 -8.26 -1.23 -2.24
CA LEU A 130 -6.84 -1.23 -2.61
C LEU A 130 -5.99 -2.02 -1.62
N ASN A 131 -6.24 -1.92 -0.31
CA ASN A 131 -5.55 -2.73 0.69
C ASN A 131 -5.80 -4.24 0.50
N VAL A 132 -7.03 -4.65 0.16
CA VAL A 132 -7.31 -6.06 -0.19
C VAL A 132 -6.48 -6.48 -1.40
N GLY A 133 -6.38 -5.63 -2.44
CA GLY A 133 -5.52 -5.86 -3.59
C GLY A 133 -4.04 -5.96 -3.23
N LEU A 134 -3.57 -5.14 -2.28
CA LEU A 134 -2.20 -5.21 -1.76
C LEU A 134 -1.92 -6.53 -1.04
N VAL A 135 -2.83 -7.01 -0.19
CA VAL A 135 -2.69 -8.33 0.44
C VAL A 135 -2.65 -9.42 -0.62
N ALA A 136 -3.57 -9.42 -1.59
CA ALA A 136 -3.65 -10.43 -2.63
C ALA A 136 -2.37 -10.46 -3.50
N THR A 137 -1.89 -9.31 -3.96
CA THR A 137 -0.68 -9.22 -4.79
C THR A 137 0.58 -9.59 -4.02
N LEU A 138 0.67 -9.25 -2.72
CA LEU A 138 1.79 -9.68 -1.89
C LEU A 138 1.79 -11.20 -1.70
N VAL A 139 0.65 -11.80 -1.35
CA VAL A 139 0.53 -13.26 -1.20
C VAL A 139 0.89 -13.97 -2.51
N ALA A 140 0.43 -13.47 -3.66
CA ALA A 140 0.78 -14.02 -4.97
C ALA A 140 2.28 -13.89 -5.29
N ALA A 141 2.98 -12.90 -4.74
CA ALA A 141 4.43 -12.73 -4.94
C ALA A 141 5.27 -13.64 -4.03
N LEU A 142 4.77 -14.05 -2.85
CA LEU A 142 5.54 -14.80 -1.85
C LEU A 142 6.28 -16.04 -2.39
N PRO A 143 5.68 -16.91 -3.25
CA PRO A 143 6.39 -18.07 -3.77
C PRO A 143 7.69 -17.71 -4.50
N SER A 144 7.68 -16.61 -5.29
CA SER A 144 8.87 -16.14 -5.97
C SER A 144 9.94 -15.60 -5.00
N PHE A 145 9.54 -14.99 -3.89
CA PHE A 145 10.46 -14.55 -2.85
C PHE A 145 10.97 -15.72 -2.00
N ALA A 146 10.19 -16.78 -1.81
CA ALA A 146 10.62 -18.00 -1.12
C ALA A 146 11.79 -18.68 -1.86
N GLU A 147 11.80 -18.65 -3.19
CA GLU A 147 12.91 -19.14 -4.01
C GLU A 147 14.24 -18.40 -3.70
N ALA A 148 14.19 -17.21 -3.18
CA ALA A 148 15.34 -16.39 -2.78
C ALA A 148 15.59 -16.41 -1.27
N ASN A 149 14.93 -17.27 -0.49
CA ASN A 149 14.91 -17.26 0.97
C ASN A 149 14.56 -15.87 1.57
N ALA A 150 13.67 -15.14 0.90
CA ALA A 150 13.31 -13.77 1.24
C ALA A 150 11.84 -13.61 1.69
N ALA A 151 11.01 -14.64 1.59
CA ALA A 151 9.59 -14.56 1.94
C ALA A 151 9.37 -14.21 3.43
N SER A 152 10.20 -14.74 4.33
CA SER A 152 10.12 -14.44 5.76
C SER A 152 10.36 -12.97 6.09
N LEU A 153 11.16 -12.27 5.30
CA LEU A 153 11.40 -10.83 5.45
C LEU A 153 10.12 -10.01 5.14
N LEU A 154 9.19 -10.57 4.37
CA LEU A 154 7.91 -9.92 4.02
C LEU A 154 6.79 -10.26 5.01
N ALA A 155 7.00 -11.17 5.95
CA ALA A 155 5.97 -11.56 6.92
C ALA A 155 5.50 -10.40 7.81
N PRO A 156 6.38 -9.54 8.38
CA PRO A 156 5.93 -8.38 9.16
C PRO A 156 5.11 -7.40 8.32
N TYR A 157 5.50 -7.20 7.07
CA TYR A 157 4.76 -6.34 6.15
C TYR A 157 3.38 -6.93 5.79
N LEU A 158 3.28 -8.23 5.56
CA LEU A 158 1.99 -8.90 5.34
C LEU A 158 1.08 -8.78 6.55
N GLY A 159 1.62 -8.98 7.76
CA GLY A 159 0.87 -8.75 9.01
C GLY A 159 0.37 -7.31 9.13
N TRP A 160 1.22 -6.34 8.78
CA TRP A 160 0.83 -4.93 8.77
C TRP A 160 -0.27 -4.63 7.74
N LEU A 161 -0.18 -5.19 6.53
CA LEU A 161 -1.23 -5.02 5.50
C LEU A 161 -2.56 -5.64 5.92
N ALA A 162 -2.55 -6.82 6.53
CA ALA A 162 -3.76 -7.44 7.06
C ALA A 162 -4.42 -6.56 8.14
N PHE A 163 -3.62 -6.06 9.08
CA PHE A 163 -4.06 -5.11 10.10
C PHE A 163 -4.60 -3.82 9.48
N ALA A 164 -3.86 -3.21 8.54
CA ALA A 164 -4.26 -1.98 7.85
C ALA A 164 -5.56 -2.16 7.04
N THR A 165 -5.77 -3.36 6.48
CA THR A 165 -7.01 -3.72 5.77
C THR A 165 -8.20 -3.73 6.74
N ALA A 166 -8.07 -4.37 7.90
CA ALA A 166 -9.09 -4.36 8.94
C ALA A 166 -9.38 -2.95 9.46
N LEU A 167 -8.33 -2.17 9.69
CA LEU A 167 -8.44 -0.77 10.12
C LEU A 167 -9.16 0.08 9.07
N SER A 168 -8.78 -0.03 7.81
CA SER A 168 -9.40 0.72 6.70
C SER A 168 -10.88 0.35 6.50
N LEU A 169 -11.24 -0.93 6.66
CA LEU A 169 -12.62 -1.38 6.63
C LEU A 169 -13.44 -0.72 7.74
N GLN A 170 -12.93 -0.77 8.96
CA GLN A 170 -13.63 -0.21 10.11
C GLN A 170 -13.77 1.32 9.99
N ILE A 171 -12.73 2.00 9.56
CA ILE A 171 -12.77 3.45 9.28
C ILE A 171 -13.82 3.75 8.21
N ALA A 172 -13.86 2.99 7.12
CA ALA A 172 -14.85 3.19 6.05
C ALA A 172 -16.30 2.95 6.50
N ARG A 173 -16.51 2.03 7.47
CA ARG A 173 -17.82 1.78 8.07
C ARG A 173 -18.26 2.90 9.02
N LEU A 174 -17.33 3.43 9.81
CA LEU A 174 -17.60 4.50 10.77
C LEU A 174 -17.81 5.86 10.08
N ASN A 175 -17.32 6.03 8.84
CA ASN A 175 -17.38 7.28 8.09
C ASN A 175 -18.09 7.06 6.74
N PRO A 176 -19.43 6.95 6.71
CA PRO A 176 -20.17 6.81 5.47
C PRO A 176 -19.94 8.00 4.54
N ALA A 177 -20.10 7.77 3.23
CA ALA A 177 -19.90 8.80 2.21
C ALA A 177 -20.73 10.05 2.53
N GLY A 178 -20.10 11.21 2.66
CA GLY A 178 -20.74 12.49 2.99
C GLY A 178 -20.25 13.13 4.30
N VAL A 179 -19.80 12.34 5.29
CA VAL A 179 -19.29 12.91 6.57
C VAL A 179 -17.95 13.61 6.35
N LEU A 180 -17.10 13.11 5.45
CA LEU A 180 -15.76 13.69 5.17
C LEU A 180 -15.79 14.90 4.22
N MET A 181 -16.94 15.29 3.74
CA MET A 181 -17.08 16.42 2.82
C MET A 181 -17.43 17.74 3.48
N LYS A 182 -17.65 17.74 4.80
CA LYS A 182 -17.80 19.02 5.53
C LYS A 182 -16.42 19.60 5.79
N PRO A 183 -16.04 20.73 5.18
CA PRO A 183 -14.81 21.43 5.52
C PRO A 183 -14.92 21.93 6.95
N SER A 184 -13.92 21.67 7.75
CA SER A 184 -13.87 22.09 9.16
C SER A 184 -13.64 23.60 9.37
N THR A 185 -13.54 24.40 8.32
CA THR A 185 -13.29 25.82 8.40
C THR A 185 -14.43 26.62 7.79
N GLY A 186 -14.87 27.67 8.52
CA GLY A 186 -15.95 28.59 8.12
C GLY A 186 -15.77 29.30 6.76
N ALA A 187 -14.62 29.12 6.09
CA ALA A 187 -14.33 29.63 4.76
C ALA A 187 -15.30 29.14 3.67
N TRP A 188 -15.93 27.95 3.85
CA TRP A 188 -16.93 27.43 2.90
C TRP A 188 -18.34 27.98 3.12
N ARG A 189 -18.69 28.35 4.33
CA ARG A 189 -20.01 28.97 4.58
C ARG A 189 -20.11 30.30 3.84
N SER A 190 -19.08 31.12 3.93
CA SER A 190 -19.06 32.42 3.21
C SER A 190 -19.01 32.26 1.68
N ALA A 191 -18.40 31.17 1.14
CA ALA A 191 -18.39 30.91 -0.29
C ALA A 191 -19.72 30.30 -0.81
N CYS A 192 -20.40 29.48 0.00
CA CYS A 192 -21.71 28.93 -0.36
C CYS A 192 -22.83 29.96 -0.24
N ASP A 193 -22.79 30.83 0.77
CA ASP A 193 -23.81 31.89 0.98
C ASP A 193 -23.73 32.99 -0.07
N SER A 194 -22.58 33.19 -0.73
CA SER A 194 -22.42 34.22 -1.76
C SER A 194 -22.71 33.77 -3.19
N LYS A 195 -22.83 32.50 -3.48
CA LYS A 195 -22.99 31.98 -4.87
C LYS A 195 -24.06 30.90 -5.08
N GLY A 196 -24.97 30.68 -4.11
CA GLY A 196 -25.98 29.64 -4.29
C GLY A 196 -25.36 28.27 -4.61
N VAL A 197 -25.95 27.22 -4.19
CA VAL A 197 -25.54 25.81 -4.29
C VAL A 197 -24.56 25.52 -5.44
N VAL A 198 -23.28 25.31 -5.13
CA VAL A 198 -22.31 24.79 -6.11
C VAL A 198 -22.64 23.34 -6.37
N SER A 199 -23.12 23.05 -7.57
CA SER A 199 -23.41 21.69 -8.03
C SER A 199 -22.11 20.93 -8.27
N TRP A 200 -22.03 19.67 -7.85
CA TRP A 200 -20.92 18.75 -8.05
C TRP A 200 -20.59 18.48 -9.53
N TYR A 201 -21.47 18.90 -10.45
CA TYR A 201 -21.26 18.78 -11.90
C TYR A 201 -20.21 19.74 -12.46
N ASP A 202 -19.84 20.78 -11.71
CA ASP A 202 -18.86 21.79 -12.17
C ASP A 202 -17.39 21.34 -12.08
N PHE A 203 -17.12 20.18 -11.47
CA PHE A 203 -15.77 19.59 -11.35
C PHE A 203 -15.46 18.48 -12.37
N GLY A 204 -16.27 18.27 -13.39
CA GLY A 204 -15.91 17.43 -14.53
C GLY A 204 -15.73 15.94 -14.28
N VAL A 205 -16.19 15.40 -13.15
CA VAL A 205 -16.14 13.96 -12.86
C VAL A 205 -17.48 13.35 -13.23
N ARG A 206 -17.62 12.92 -14.49
CA ARG A 206 -18.61 11.90 -14.86
C ARG A 206 -18.06 10.54 -14.44
N LEU A 207 -18.80 9.83 -13.62
CA LEU A 207 -18.62 8.40 -13.42
C LEU A 207 -19.21 7.65 -14.59
#